data_cb5bd685d5b961ae1bfb53699f742b4e
#
_entry.id   cb5bd685d5b961ae1bfb53699f742b4e
#
_cell.length_a   1.000
_cell.length_b   1.000
_cell.length_c   1.000
_cell.angle_alpha   90.00
_cell.angle_beta   90.00
_cell.angle_gamma   90.00
#
_symmetry.space_group_name_H-M   'P 1'
#
loop_
_entity.id
_entity.type
_entity.pdbx_description
1 polymer ?
#
loop_
_entity_poly.entity_id
_entity_poly.type
_entity_poly.pdbx_seq_one_letter_code
_entity_poly.pdbx_strand_id
1 'polypeptide(L)'
;MKQKKTNLAKRIHMYRSLEDMEKQFAKDVATMGKAFTDMIEKHFDTTSPWDQSVLAAIMTNVLAYVEVQAEQDGVNMERAMKDFYELNLVDYRNQVKENLKKVSK
;
A
#
# COMPACT_ATOMS: atom_id res chain seq x y z
N MET A 1 8.83 -15.86 -9.50
CA MET A 1 8.88 -14.44 -9.84
C MET A 1 8.24 -14.13 -11.18
N LYS A 2 8.57 -14.87 -12.23
CA LYS A 2 7.91 -14.72 -13.52
C LYS A 2 6.41 -15.01 -13.44
N GLN A 3 5.99 -15.92 -12.56
CA GLN A 3 4.58 -16.27 -12.37
C GLN A 3 3.76 -15.10 -11.83
N LYS A 4 4.31 -14.30 -10.90
CA LYS A 4 3.61 -13.13 -10.35
C LYS A 4 3.35 -12.09 -11.44
N LYS A 5 4.33 -11.82 -12.29
CA LYS A 5 4.17 -10.90 -13.41
C LYS A 5 3.14 -11.40 -14.40
N THR A 6 3.19 -12.70 -14.72
CA THR A 6 2.23 -13.34 -15.62
C THR A 6 0.81 -13.27 -15.05
N ASN A 7 0.67 -13.51 -13.74
CA ASN A 7 -0.64 -13.45 -13.08
C ASN A 7 -1.22 -12.05 -13.10
N LEU A 8 -0.41 -11.03 -12.85
CA LEU A 8 -0.86 -9.65 -12.91
C LEU A 8 -1.29 -9.28 -14.33
N ALA A 9 -0.51 -9.63 -15.33
CA ALA A 9 -0.85 -9.37 -16.74
C ALA A 9 -2.16 -10.06 -17.12
N LYS A 10 -2.35 -11.31 -16.70
CA LYS A 10 -3.61 -12.04 -16.93
C LYS A 10 -4.78 -11.36 -16.25
N ARG A 11 -4.60 -10.90 -15.02
CA ARG A 11 -5.66 -10.20 -14.28
C ARG A 11 -6.07 -8.92 -14.99
N ILE A 12 -5.11 -8.14 -15.49
CA ILE A 12 -5.39 -6.92 -16.26
C ILE A 12 -6.21 -7.24 -17.50
N HIS A 13 -5.84 -8.30 -18.23
CA HIS A 13 -6.58 -8.71 -19.42
C HIS A 13 -7.98 -9.25 -19.12
N MET A 14 -8.20 -9.77 -17.91
CA MET A 14 -9.51 -10.27 -17.50
C MET A 14 -10.50 -9.15 -17.19
N TYR A 15 -10.04 -7.96 -16.89
CA TYR A 15 -10.93 -6.85 -16.56
C TYR A 15 -11.44 -6.20 -17.83
N ARG A 16 -12.78 -6.13 -17.93
CA ARG A 16 -13.45 -5.60 -19.12
C ARG A 16 -13.43 -4.09 -19.19
N SER A 17 -13.23 -3.41 -18.07
CA SER A 17 -13.29 -1.95 -18.00
C SER A 17 -12.32 -1.41 -16.97
N LEU A 18 -11.99 -0.13 -17.11
CA LEU A 18 -11.18 0.59 -16.14
C LEU A 18 -11.88 0.62 -14.77
N GLU A 19 -13.21 0.72 -14.78
CA GLU A 19 -14.00 0.71 -13.55
C GLU A 19 -13.82 -0.59 -12.78
N ASP A 20 -13.84 -1.75 -13.46
CA ASP A 20 -13.62 -3.05 -12.82
C ASP A 20 -12.21 -3.14 -12.22
N MET A 21 -11.21 -2.62 -12.92
CA MET A 21 -9.83 -2.56 -12.44
C MET A 21 -9.73 -1.72 -11.16
N GLU A 22 -10.38 -0.56 -11.16
CA GLU A 22 -10.37 0.33 -10.00
C GLU A 22 -11.03 -0.29 -8.79
N LYS A 23 -12.15 -0.98 -8.98
CA LYS A 23 -12.83 -1.70 -7.90
C LYS A 23 -11.96 -2.81 -7.32
N GLN A 24 -11.31 -3.59 -8.18
CA GLN A 24 -10.43 -4.67 -7.73
C GLN A 24 -9.21 -4.10 -7.01
N PHE A 25 -8.64 -3.03 -7.52
CA PHE A 25 -7.52 -2.34 -6.88
C PHE A 25 -7.90 -1.88 -5.48
N ALA A 26 -9.02 -1.20 -5.33
CA ALA A 26 -9.49 -0.72 -4.03
C ALA A 26 -9.72 -1.87 -3.05
N LYS A 27 -10.28 -2.97 -3.54
CA LYS A 27 -10.50 -4.17 -2.73
C LYS A 27 -9.18 -4.80 -2.27
N ASP A 28 -8.21 -4.91 -3.18
CA ASP A 28 -6.90 -5.47 -2.85
C ASP A 28 -6.17 -4.59 -1.83
N VAL A 29 -6.20 -3.27 -2.01
CA VAL A 29 -5.59 -2.34 -1.06
C VAL A 29 -6.24 -2.47 0.33
N ALA A 30 -7.56 -2.52 0.39
CA ALA A 30 -8.26 -2.65 1.66
C ALA A 30 -7.95 -3.97 2.35
N THR A 31 -7.98 -5.08 1.61
CA THR A 31 -7.76 -6.42 2.16
C THR A 31 -6.31 -6.59 2.64
N MET A 32 -5.35 -6.26 1.79
CA MET A 32 -3.94 -6.43 2.10
C MET A 32 -3.47 -5.38 3.10
N GLY A 33 -4.00 -4.17 3.01
CA GLY A 33 -3.71 -3.10 3.96
C GLY A 33 -4.13 -3.47 5.37
N LYS A 34 -5.31 -4.08 5.51
CA LYS A 34 -5.75 -4.58 6.82
C LYS A 34 -4.82 -5.65 7.36
N ALA A 35 -4.39 -6.59 6.51
CA ALA A 35 -3.46 -7.64 6.91
C ALA A 35 -2.13 -7.05 7.41
N PHE A 36 -1.59 -6.05 6.71
CA PHE A 36 -0.37 -5.35 7.12
C PHE A 36 -0.57 -4.60 8.44
N THR A 37 -1.69 -3.91 8.59
CA THR A 37 -2.00 -3.17 9.83
C THR A 37 -2.14 -4.12 11.02
N ASP A 38 -2.83 -5.24 10.84
CA ASP A 38 -2.97 -6.26 11.88
C ASP A 38 -1.61 -6.84 12.29
N MET A 39 -0.73 -7.07 11.32
CA MET A 39 0.63 -7.54 11.59
C MET A 39 1.42 -6.51 12.41
N ILE A 40 1.32 -5.24 12.04
CA ILE A 40 2.00 -4.15 12.74
C ILE A 40 1.51 -4.08 14.19
N GLU A 41 0.21 -4.08 14.40
CA GLU A 41 -0.37 -4.04 15.75
C GLU A 41 0.04 -5.22 16.60
N LYS A 42 0.20 -6.40 15.98
CA LYS A 42 0.59 -7.62 16.69
C LYS A 42 2.06 -7.61 17.11
N HIS A 43 2.95 -7.05 16.31
CA HIS A 43 4.40 -7.19 16.50
C HIS A 43 5.10 -5.92 16.98
N PHE A 44 4.44 -4.77 16.90
CA PHE A 44 5.05 -3.49 17.22
C PHE A 44 4.19 -2.71 18.21
N ASP A 45 4.85 -1.95 19.06
CA ASP A 45 4.19 -0.96 19.90
C ASP A 45 4.15 0.36 19.14
N THR A 46 3.00 0.67 18.55
CA THR A 46 2.84 1.84 17.70
C THR A 46 2.89 3.16 18.49
N THR A 47 2.94 3.10 19.82
CA THR A 47 3.13 4.28 20.67
C THR A 47 4.60 4.52 21.00
N SER A 48 5.48 3.58 20.70
CA SER A 48 6.92 3.67 20.97
C SER A 48 7.64 4.42 19.85
N PRO A 49 8.38 5.49 20.17
CA PRO A 49 9.18 6.17 19.13
C PRO A 49 10.20 5.26 18.45
N TRP A 50 10.75 4.31 19.18
CA TRP A 50 11.68 3.34 18.60
C TRP A 50 11.00 2.49 17.53
N ASP A 51 9.85 1.90 17.88
CA ASP A 51 9.09 1.06 16.94
C ASP A 51 8.58 1.87 15.74
N GLN A 52 8.16 3.12 15.96
CA GLN A 52 7.76 4.02 14.88
C GLN A 52 8.91 4.23 13.88
N SER A 53 10.13 4.44 14.40
CA SER A 53 11.31 4.62 13.55
C SER A 53 11.67 3.35 12.79
N VAL A 54 11.60 2.20 13.46
CA VAL A 54 11.85 0.90 12.81
C VAL A 54 10.84 0.67 11.68
N LEU A 55 9.56 0.93 11.94
CA LEU A 55 8.51 0.78 10.93
C LEU A 55 8.74 1.71 9.74
N ALA A 56 9.11 2.96 9.99
CA ALA A 56 9.39 3.90 8.92
C ALA A 56 10.54 3.41 8.04
N ALA A 57 11.59 2.88 8.64
CA ALA A 57 12.72 2.33 7.90
C ALA A 57 12.33 1.11 7.07
N ILE A 58 11.54 0.21 7.66
CA ILE A 58 11.03 -0.97 6.95
C ILE A 58 10.20 -0.55 5.74
N MET A 59 9.27 0.37 5.93
CA MET A 59 8.40 0.83 4.86
C MET A 59 9.19 1.51 3.73
N THR A 60 10.22 2.27 4.08
CA THR A 60 11.11 2.88 3.09
C THR A 60 11.83 1.83 2.26
N ASN A 61 12.32 0.77 2.90
CA ASN A 61 12.98 -0.32 2.21
C ASN A 61 12.03 -1.08 1.28
N VAL A 62 10.81 -1.32 1.73
CA VAL A 62 9.77 -1.96 0.91
C VAL A 62 9.46 -1.11 -0.32
N LEU A 63 9.33 0.19 -0.12
CA LEU A 63 9.05 1.12 -1.20
C LEU A 63 10.16 1.12 -2.24
N ALA A 64 11.42 1.19 -1.79
CA ALA A 64 12.58 1.12 -2.68
C ALA A 64 12.61 -0.18 -3.50
N TYR A 65 12.32 -1.30 -2.82
CA TYR A 65 12.25 -2.60 -3.49
C TYR A 65 11.20 -2.59 -4.61
N VAL A 66 10.03 -2.08 -4.32
CA VAL A 66 8.93 -2.02 -5.30
C VAL A 66 9.31 -1.13 -6.48
N GLU A 67 9.92 0.03 -6.21
CA GLU A 67 10.36 0.94 -7.27
C GLU A 67 11.35 0.29 -8.21
N VAL A 68 12.36 -0.39 -7.67
CA VAL A 68 13.39 -1.05 -8.49
C VAL A 68 12.77 -2.16 -9.35
N GLN A 69 11.90 -2.98 -8.75
CA GLN A 69 11.21 -4.03 -9.50
C GLN A 69 10.34 -3.45 -10.62
N ALA A 70 9.63 -2.39 -10.33
CA ALA A 70 8.75 -1.74 -11.32
C ALA A 70 9.56 -1.17 -12.48
N GLU A 71 10.71 -0.55 -12.20
CA GLU A 71 11.58 -0.02 -13.24
C GLU A 71 12.06 -1.11 -14.19
N GLN A 72 12.41 -2.29 -13.65
CA GLN A 72 12.80 -3.43 -14.47
C GLN A 72 11.68 -3.89 -15.40
N ASP A 73 10.44 -3.66 -15.01
CA ASP A 73 9.26 -4.01 -15.80
C ASP A 73 8.77 -2.86 -16.68
N GLY A 74 9.51 -1.75 -16.72
CA GLY A 74 9.17 -0.58 -17.55
C GLY A 74 8.08 0.31 -16.96
N VAL A 75 7.79 0.18 -15.65
CA VAL A 75 6.79 0.99 -14.97
C VAL A 75 7.45 2.14 -14.23
N ASN A 76 6.94 3.36 -14.42
CA ASN A 76 7.43 4.53 -13.69
C ASN A 76 6.69 4.63 -12.35
N MET A 77 7.23 3.94 -11.34
CA MET A 77 6.64 3.93 -10.00
C MET A 77 6.83 5.26 -9.26
N GLU A 78 7.88 5.98 -9.53
CA GLU A 78 8.11 7.28 -8.91
C GLU A 78 6.93 8.22 -9.16
N ARG A 79 6.48 8.28 -10.41
CA ARG A 79 5.33 9.10 -10.78
C ARG A 79 4.04 8.59 -10.14
N ALA A 80 3.83 7.28 -10.17
CA ALA A 80 2.64 6.67 -9.56
C ALA A 80 2.58 6.96 -8.06
N MET A 81 3.71 6.85 -7.37
CA MET A 81 3.79 7.13 -5.93
C MET A 81 3.53 8.61 -5.63
N LYS A 82 4.06 9.50 -6.46
CA LYS A 82 3.81 10.93 -6.32
C LYS A 82 2.32 11.23 -6.42
N ASP A 83 1.66 10.64 -7.42
CA ASP A 83 0.22 10.82 -7.63
C ASP A 83 -0.56 10.30 -6.43
N PHE A 84 -0.20 9.14 -5.87
CA PHE A 84 -0.82 8.62 -4.66
C PHE A 84 -0.67 9.57 -3.48
N TYR A 85 0.53 10.11 -3.26
CA TYR A 85 0.76 11.07 -2.19
C TYR A 85 -0.11 12.30 -2.34
N GLU A 86 -0.13 12.89 -3.52
CA GLU A 86 -0.87 14.12 -3.75
C GLU A 86 -2.38 13.93 -3.66
N LEU A 87 -2.89 12.80 -4.17
CA LEU A 87 -4.33 12.60 -4.29
C LEU A 87 -4.96 11.93 -3.05
N ASN A 88 -4.22 11.07 -2.38
CA ASN A 88 -4.82 10.18 -1.37
C ASN A 88 -4.25 10.34 0.04
N LEU A 89 -3.07 10.92 0.20
CA LEU A 89 -2.43 10.96 1.51
C LEU A 89 -3.26 11.71 2.56
N VAL A 90 -3.86 12.83 2.15
CA VAL A 90 -4.68 13.63 3.08
C VAL A 90 -5.87 12.80 3.58
N ASP A 91 -6.54 12.10 2.67
CA ASP A 91 -7.69 11.27 3.01
C ASP A 91 -7.27 10.12 3.93
N TYR A 92 -6.17 9.46 3.63
CA TYR A 92 -5.66 8.37 4.47
C TYR A 92 -5.29 8.85 5.87
N ARG A 93 -4.63 9.99 5.98
CA ARG A 93 -4.30 10.59 7.28
C ARG A 93 -5.56 10.88 8.08
N ASN A 94 -6.57 11.45 7.43
CA ASN A 94 -7.83 11.76 8.08
C ASN A 94 -8.54 10.50 8.57
N GLN A 95 -8.53 9.44 7.78
CA GLN A 95 -9.11 8.16 8.17
C GLN A 95 -8.40 7.59 9.40
N VAL A 96 -7.08 7.64 9.43
CA VAL A 96 -6.30 7.16 10.58
C VAL A 96 -6.62 7.97 11.82
N LYS A 97 -6.69 9.29 11.70
CA LYS A 97 -7.04 10.17 12.82
C LYS A 97 -8.42 9.84 13.39
N GLU A 98 -9.40 9.62 12.52
CA GLU A 98 -10.73 9.24 12.94
C GLU A 98 -10.75 7.89 13.66
N ASN A 99 -10.02 6.92 13.14
CA ASN A 99 -9.95 5.60 13.75
C ASN A 99 -9.29 5.67 15.14
N LEU A 100 -8.26 6.47 15.29
CA LEU A 100 -7.58 6.65 16.58
C LEU A 100 -8.50 7.31 17.61
N LYS A 101 -9.32 8.27 17.20
CA LYS A 101 -10.32 8.88 18.08
C LYS A 101 -11.32 7.86 18.58
N LYS A 102 -11.76 6.95 17.72
CA LYS A 102 -12.71 5.89 18.10
C LYS A 102 -12.08 4.92 19.11
N VAL A 103 -10.83 4.60 18.95
CA VAL A 103 -10.11 3.66 19.84
C VAL A 103 -9.83 4.31 21.20
N SER A 104 -9.52 5.60 21.22
CA SER A 104 -9.16 6.30 22.48
C SER A 104 -10.33 6.62 23.38
N LYS A 105 -11.54 6.36 22.94
CA LYS A 105 -12.72 6.44 23.77
C LYS A 105 -12.95 5.10 24.50
#